data_6c0490f2279d3d3f603bda97502e9eec
#
_entry.id   6c0490f2279d3d3f603bda97502e9eec
#
_cell.length_a   1.000
_cell.length_b   1.000
_cell.length_c   1.000
_cell.angle_alpha   90.00
_cell.angle_beta   90.00
_cell.angle_gamma   90.00
#
_symmetry.space_group_name_H-M   'P 1'
#
loop_
_entity.id
_entity.type
_entity.pdbx_description
1 polymer ?
#
loop_
_entity_poly.entity_id
_entity_poly.type
_entity_poly.pdbx_seq_one_letter_code
_entity_poly.pdbx_strand_id
1 'polypeptide(L)'
;PQSMWWALVTLTAVGYGDVYPITNLGKFFGSISIILGIGTVALPAGIMASAFTEFTRRNQKKYEDKLKFMLKDDVIDKEEREELRLLSEKLNLSDKDIGAIEDDYKAEKKK
;
A
#
# COMPACT_ATOMS: atom_id res chain seq x y z
N PRO A 1 34.19 -10.63 -5.04
CA PRO A 1 35.09 -10.76 -3.92
C PRO A 1 34.50 -10.26 -2.61
N GLN A 2 35.26 -10.22 -1.55
CA GLN A 2 34.76 -9.98 -0.18
C GLN A 2 33.99 -8.69 0.01
N SER A 3 34.36 -7.61 -0.65
CA SER A 3 33.63 -6.32 -0.57
C SER A 3 32.20 -6.39 -1.13
N MET A 4 32.01 -7.14 -2.20
CA MET A 4 30.70 -7.33 -2.82
C MET A 4 29.80 -8.23 -1.95
N TRP A 5 30.39 -9.28 -1.36
CA TRP A 5 29.73 -10.12 -0.38
C TRP A 5 29.28 -9.31 0.83
N TRP A 6 30.17 -8.52 1.42
CA TRP A 6 29.86 -7.64 2.54
C TRP A 6 28.71 -6.66 2.20
N ALA A 7 28.78 -6.01 1.04
CA ALA A 7 27.75 -5.08 0.61
C ALA A 7 26.38 -5.77 0.48
N LEU A 8 26.33 -6.94 -0.15
CA LEU A 8 25.10 -7.71 -0.32
C LEU A 8 24.47 -8.10 1.02
N VAL A 9 25.27 -8.70 1.90
CA VAL A 9 24.83 -9.16 3.22
C VAL A 9 24.38 -7.99 4.11
N THR A 10 25.00 -6.85 3.95
CA THR A 10 24.66 -5.62 4.72
C THR A 10 23.41 -4.96 4.17
N LEU A 11 23.27 -4.83 2.85
CA LEU A 11 22.10 -4.25 2.20
C LEU A 11 20.81 -5.09 2.39
N THR A 12 20.96 -6.40 2.47
CA THR A 12 19.84 -7.31 2.76
C THR A 12 19.51 -7.42 4.25
N ALA A 13 20.24 -6.68 5.10
CA ALA A 13 20.11 -6.69 6.56
C ALA A 13 20.32 -8.07 7.22
N VAL A 14 21.00 -9.00 6.52
CA VAL A 14 21.40 -10.32 7.09
C VAL A 14 22.52 -10.16 8.12
N GLY A 15 23.58 -9.41 7.76
CA GLY A 15 24.62 -8.98 8.69
C GLY A 15 25.39 -10.12 9.37
N TYR A 16 25.95 -11.09 8.62
CA TYR A 16 26.72 -12.19 9.20
C TYR A 16 27.93 -11.75 10.07
N GLY A 17 28.48 -10.56 9.79
CA GLY A 17 29.62 -10.03 10.55
C GLY A 17 30.97 -10.72 10.28
N ASP A 18 31.03 -11.55 9.26
CA ASP A 18 32.23 -12.26 8.81
C ASP A 18 33.22 -11.35 8.09
N VAL A 19 32.75 -10.32 7.42
CA VAL A 19 33.54 -9.29 6.74
C VAL A 19 32.98 -7.92 7.09
N TYR A 20 33.83 -6.96 7.43
CA TYR A 20 33.48 -5.57 7.71
C TYR A 20 34.66 -4.63 7.51
N PRO A 21 34.46 -3.34 7.23
CA PRO A 21 35.56 -2.38 7.13
C PRO A 21 36.23 -2.14 8.48
N ILE A 22 37.54 -2.33 8.54
CA ILE A 22 38.33 -2.17 9.77
C ILE A 22 38.88 -0.74 9.94
N THR A 23 39.16 -0.03 8.84
CA THR A 23 39.71 1.33 8.87
C THR A 23 38.62 2.37 9.09
N ASN A 24 38.96 3.49 9.73
CA ASN A 24 38.00 4.59 9.94
C ASN A 24 37.46 5.17 8.62
N LEU A 25 38.36 5.28 7.63
CA LEU A 25 37.95 5.75 6.29
C LEU A 25 37.01 4.76 5.60
N GLY A 26 37.32 3.46 5.70
CA GLY A 26 36.46 2.38 5.18
C GLY A 26 35.08 2.35 5.85
N LYS A 27 35.02 2.57 7.16
CA LYS A 27 33.76 2.68 7.90
C LYS A 27 32.96 3.89 7.45
N PHE A 28 33.59 5.05 7.24
CA PHE A 28 32.93 6.26 6.77
C PHE A 28 32.34 6.08 5.37
N PHE A 29 33.12 5.63 4.40
CA PHE A 29 32.63 5.33 3.04
C PHE A 29 31.61 4.21 3.00
N GLY A 30 31.82 3.18 3.80
CA GLY A 30 30.87 2.07 3.94
C GLY A 30 29.49 2.56 4.45
N SER A 31 29.48 3.43 5.44
CA SER A 31 28.23 4.01 5.98
C SER A 31 27.45 4.79 4.92
N ILE A 32 28.13 5.64 4.14
CA ILE A 32 27.50 6.38 3.03
C ILE A 32 26.95 5.41 1.99
N SER A 33 27.74 4.40 1.60
CA SER A 33 27.33 3.40 0.61
C SER A 33 26.08 2.61 1.06
N ILE A 34 26.02 2.26 2.34
CA ILE A 34 24.88 1.56 2.93
C ILE A 34 23.61 2.41 2.88
N ILE A 35 23.70 3.69 3.28
CA ILE A 35 22.56 4.62 3.27
C ILE A 35 22.02 4.78 1.84
N LEU A 36 22.90 4.99 0.87
CA LEU A 36 22.51 5.09 -0.54
C LEU A 36 21.92 3.79 -1.07
N GLY A 37 22.51 2.64 -0.70
CA GLY A 37 22.02 1.33 -1.12
C GLY A 37 20.63 1.00 -0.58
N ILE A 38 20.41 1.24 0.71
CA ILE A 38 19.09 1.05 1.34
C ILE A 38 18.06 1.98 0.69
N GLY A 39 18.41 3.25 0.46
CA GLY A 39 17.53 4.20 -0.21
C GLY A 39 17.11 3.71 -1.60
N THR A 40 18.06 3.16 -2.37
CA THR A 40 17.80 2.65 -3.72
C THR A 40 16.78 1.49 -3.73
N VAL A 41 16.77 0.66 -2.70
CA VAL A 41 15.82 -0.47 -2.58
C VAL A 41 14.50 -0.03 -1.93
N ALA A 42 14.55 0.81 -0.91
CA ALA A 42 13.39 1.23 -0.13
C ALA A 42 12.47 2.18 -0.89
N LEU A 43 13.00 3.09 -1.71
CA LEU A 43 12.20 4.07 -2.45
C LEU A 43 11.23 3.42 -3.44
N PRO A 44 11.63 2.50 -4.34
CA PRO A 44 10.69 1.83 -5.23
C PRO A 44 9.61 1.06 -4.49
N ALA A 45 9.98 0.35 -3.42
CA ALA A 45 9.03 -0.38 -2.59
C ALA A 45 8.00 0.56 -1.95
N GLY A 46 8.44 1.68 -1.41
CA GLY A 46 7.56 2.71 -0.84
C GLY A 46 6.61 3.33 -1.86
N ILE A 47 7.11 3.62 -3.06
CA ILE A 47 6.28 4.15 -4.17
C ILE A 47 5.22 3.13 -4.58
N MET A 48 5.57 1.86 -4.73
CA MET A 48 4.61 0.80 -5.07
C MET A 48 3.54 0.63 -3.99
N ALA A 49 3.93 0.61 -2.73
CA ALA A 49 2.99 0.51 -1.60
C ALA A 49 2.03 1.71 -1.58
N SER A 50 2.55 2.91 -1.78
CA SER A 50 1.75 4.15 -1.84
C SER A 50 0.77 4.13 -3.03
N ALA A 51 1.23 3.73 -4.21
CA ALA A 51 0.40 3.63 -5.41
C ALA A 51 -0.73 2.60 -5.23
N PHE A 52 -0.44 1.46 -4.61
CA PHE A 52 -1.46 0.44 -4.31
C PHE A 52 -2.52 0.96 -3.34
N THR A 53 -2.10 1.63 -2.27
CA THR A 53 -3.01 2.24 -1.29
C THR A 53 -3.90 3.29 -1.94
N GLU A 54 -3.34 4.17 -2.77
CA GLU A 54 -4.10 5.18 -3.49
C GLU A 54 -5.09 4.56 -4.50
N PHE A 55 -4.68 3.51 -5.20
CA PHE A 55 -5.56 2.79 -6.12
C PHE A 55 -6.77 2.18 -5.39
N THR A 56 -6.54 1.51 -4.26
CA THR A 56 -7.59 0.93 -3.43
C THR A 56 -8.54 2.02 -2.92
N ARG A 57 -8.00 3.11 -2.40
CA ARG A 57 -8.78 4.25 -1.90
C ARG A 57 -9.65 4.89 -2.99
N ARG A 58 -9.12 5.04 -4.20
CA ARG A 58 -9.90 5.55 -5.35
C ARG A 58 -11.04 4.62 -5.73
N ASN A 59 -10.82 3.32 -5.66
CA ASN A 59 -11.85 2.33 -5.96
C ASN A 59 -12.95 2.34 -4.89
N GLN A 60 -12.58 2.39 -3.62
CA GLN A 60 -13.54 2.54 -2.51
C GLN A 60 -14.38 3.82 -2.67
N LYS A 61 -13.76 4.94 -2.98
CA LYS A 61 -14.47 6.21 -3.20
C LYS A 61 -15.44 6.15 -4.37
N LYS A 62 -15.09 5.51 -5.49
CA LYS A 62 -16.01 5.32 -6.62
C LYS A 62 -17.24 4.51 -6.25
N TYR A 63 -17.07 3.47 -5.43
CA TYR A 63 -18.18 2.67 -4.91
C TYR A 63 -19.04 3.50 -3.96
N GLU A 64 -18.44 4.23 -3.04
CA GLU A 64 -19.13 5.14 -2.10
C GLU A 64 -19.95 6.21 -2.83
N ASP A 65 -19.37 6.89 -3.82
CA ASP A 65 -20.04 7.90 -4.62
C ASP A 65 -21.27 7.31 -5.36
N LYS A 66 -21.13 6.10 -5.91
CA LYS A 66 -22.22 5.41 -6.59
C LYS A 66 -23.31 4.97 -5.60
N LEU A 67 -22.91 4.45 -4.44
CA LEU A 67 -23.82 4.08 -3.35
C LEU A 67 -24.62 5.31 -2.86
N LYS A 68 -23.95 6.44 -2.62
CA LYS A 68 -24.61 7.71 -2.23
C LYS A 68 -25.59 8.21 -3.28
N PHE A 69 -25.25 8.04 -4.55
CA PHE A 69 -26.15 8.42 -5.64
C PHE A 69 -27.41 7.57 -5.69
N MET A 70 -27.29 6.25 -5.51
CA MET A 70 -28.43 5.32 -5.54
C MET A 70 -29.30 5.42 -4.28
N LEU A 71 -28.68 5.65 -3.11
CA LEU A 71 -29.40 5.82 -1.85
C LEU A 71 -30.09 7.20 -1.69
N LYS A 72 -30.06 8.03 -2.71
CA LYS A 72 -30.71 9.35 -2.66
C LYS A 72 -32.22 9.27 -2.47
N ASP A 73 -32.82 8.19 -2.94
CA ASP A 73 -34.28 7.94 -2.87
C ASP A 73 -34.68 7.01 -1.71
N ASP A 74 -33.72 6.68 -0.80
CA ASP A 74 -33.89 5.82 0.39
C ASP A 74 -34.27 4.34 0.11
N VAL A 75 -34.41 3.93 -1.13
CA VAL A 75 -34.80 2.56 -1.52
C VAL A 75 -33.83 2.07 -2.59
N ILE A 76 -33.09 1.03 -2.28
CA ILE A 76 -32.27 0.33 -3.29
C ILE A 76 -33.14 -0.70 -3.99
N ASP A 77 -33.41 -0.49 -5.27
CA ASP A 77 -34.11 -1.47 -6.09
C ASP A 77 -33.21 -2.69 -6.42
N LYS A 78 -33.84 -3.77 -6.89
CA LYS A 78 -33.10 -5.01 -7.22
C LYS A 78 -32.07 -4.80 -8.32
N GLU A 79 -32.38 -3.95 -9.30
CA GLU A 79 -31.48 -3.60 -10.39
C GLU A 79 -30.25 -2.81 -9.89
N GLU A 80 -30.46 -1.85 -8.99
CA GLU A 80 -29.41 -1.05 -8.38
C GLU A 80 -28.47 -1.88 -7.49
N ARG A 81 -29.04 -2.86 -6.77
CA ARG A 81 -28.26 -3.80 -5.97
C ARG A 81 -27.34 -4.68 -6.83
N GLU A 82 -27.82 -5.13 -7.98
CA GLU A 82 -27.04 -5.91 -8.91
C GLU A 82 -25.95 -5.04 -9.57
N GLU A 83 -26.26 -3.79 -9.89
CA GLU A 83 -25.27 -2.84 -10.43
C GLU A 83 -24.15 -2.57 -9.41
N LEU A 84 -24.47 -2.39 -8.12
CA LEU A 84 -23.48 -2.23 -7.05
C LEU A 84 -22.62 -3.48 -6.89
N ARG A 85 -23.20 -4.67 -7.01
CA ARG A 85 -22.46 -5.94 -6.96
C ARG A 85 -21.47 -6.04 -8.12
N LEU A 86 -21.90 -5.77 -9.34
CA LEU A 86 -21.04 -5.79 -10.53
C LEU A 86 -19.94 -4.72 -10.43
N LEU A 87 -20.25 -3.57 -9.86
CA LEU A 87 -19.28 -2.51 -9.63
C LEU A 87 -18.22 -2.94 -8.61
N SER A 88 -18.63 -3.56 -7.50
CA SER A 88 -17.69 -4.04 -6.48
C SER A 88 -16.75 -5.12 -7.02
N GLU A 89 -17.24 -6.04 -7.84
CA GLU A 89 -16.42 -7.04 -8.53
C GLU A 89 -15.44 -6.38 -9.50
N LYS A 90 -15.90 -5.41 -10.30
CA LYS A 90 -15.05 -4.66 -11.25
C LYS A 90 -13.97 -3.84 -10.55
N LEU A 91 -14.25 -3.29 -9.38
CA LEU A 91 -13.32 -2.52 -8.57
C LEU A 91 -12.45 -3.40 -7.66
N ASN A 92 -12.67 -4.71 -7.67
CA ASN A 92 -11.98 -5.69 -6.84
C ASN A 92 -12.02 -5.33 -5.35
N LEU A 93 -13.20 -4.91 -4.87
CA LEU A 93 -13.45 -4.59 -3.46
C LEU A 93 -13.77 -5.88 -2.69
N SER A 94 -13.25 -6.01 -1.47
CA SER A 94 -13.60 -7.11 -0.59
C SER A 94 -14.94 -6.84 0.12
N ASP A 95 -15.61 -7.90 0.57
CA ASP A 95 -16.84 -7.78 1.36
C ASP A 95 -16.64 -6.94 2.63
N LYS A 96 -15.43 -6.94 3.19
CA LYS A 96 -15.03 -6.08 4.29
C LYS A 96 -15.04 -4.60 3.92
N ASP A 97 -14.52 -4.26 2.75
CA ASP A 97 -14.48 -2.87 2.27
C ASP A 97 -15.90 -2.36 2.01
N ILE A 98 -16.74 -3.19 1.39
CA ILE A 98 -18.14 -2.88 1.13
C ILE A 98 -18.89 -2.64 2.43
N GLY A 99 -18.75 -3.55 3.40
CA GLY A 99 -19.39 -3.42 4.71
C GLY A 99 -18.97 -2.15 5.46
N ALA A 100 -17.68 -1.81 5.44
CA ALA A 100 -17.18 -0.59 6.06
C ALA A 100 -17.77 0.67 5.41
N ILE A 101 -17.87 0.72 4.08
CA ILE A 101 -18.45 1.86 3.36
C ILE A 101 -19.95 2.01 3.66
N GLU A 102 -20.69 0.89 3.71
CA GLU A 102 -22.12 0.91 4.03
C GLU A 102 -22.39 1.36 5.48
N ASP A 103 -21.56 0.92 6.42
CA ASP A 103 -21.68 1.28 7.83
C ASP A 103 -21.34 2.75 8.07
N ASP A 104 -20.29 3.27 7.41
CA ASP A 104 -19.93 4.69 7.45
C ASP A 104 -21.07 5.57 6.89
N TYR A 105 -21.68 5.15 5.78
CA TYR A 105 -22.82 5.85 5.20
C TYR A 105 -24.04 5.89 6.15
N LYS A 106 -24.35 4.75 6.79
CA LYS A 106 -25.45 4.69 7.77
C LYS A 106 -25.16 5.55 9.01
N ALA A 107 -23.91 5.66 9.43
CA ALA A 107 -23.50 6.50 10.55
C ALA A 107 -23.58 7.99 10.20
N GLU A 108 -23.25 8.38 8.96
CA GLU A 108 -23.34 9.77 8.47
C GLU A 108 -24.82 10.24 8.40
N LYS A 109 -25.72 9.35 8.01
CA LYS A 109 -27.16 9.65 7.91
C LYS A 109 -27.88 9.80 9.27
N LYS A 110 -27.29 9.29 10.36
CA LYS A 110 -27.83 9.40 11.72
C LYS A 110 -27.43 10.69 12.46
N LYS A 111 -26.57 11.52 11.87
CA LYS A 111 -26.17 12.82 12.42
C LYS A 111 -26.98 13.96 11.82
#